data_47fd77d0ea2f59230b683de64231d6d1
#
_entry.id   47fd77d0ea2f59230b683de64231d6d1
#
_cell.length_a   1.000
_cell.length_b   1.000
_cell.length_c   1.000
_cell.angle_alpha   90.00
_cell.angle_beta   90.00
_cell.angle_gamma   90.00
#
_symmetry.space_group_name_H-M   'P 1'
#
loop_
_entity.id
_entity.type
_entity.pdbx_description
1 polymer ?
#
loop_
_entity_poly.entity_id
_entity_poly.type
_entity_poly.pdbx_seq_one_letter_code
_entity_poly.pdbx_strand_id
1 'polypeptide(L)'
;MKMHKNHLRLLILLLLVLLACVGYMTVGVHFENQKLFAYAMRIRTPKLIAMLITAFAIGSASIVFQSIINNTIVTPCLLGMDQLYSLIHTAVFFVAGSGSFLAVNANAAFAVDLAIMGAVATVIYSYLFRKTNHNVLYVLLIGTVLTSFFSSIQTTLTLSLIHISEPTRH
;
A
#
# COMPACT_ATOMS: atom_id res chain seq x y z
N MET A 1 29.04 -3.66 24.74
CA MET A 1 29.08 -4.76 23.75
C MET A 1 27.78 -4.94 22.94
N LYS A 2 26.56 -4.66 23.44
CA LYS A 2 25.30 -4.73 22.66
C LYS A 2 25.15 -3.65 21.57
N MET A 3 25.62 -2.43 21.82
CA MET A 3 25.54 -1.31 20.85
C MET A 3 26.30 -1.60 19.55
N HIS A 4 27.50 -2.17 19.62
CA HIS A 4 28.33 -2.48 18.45
C HIS A 4 27.69 -3.54 17.54
N LYS A 5 26.98 -4.52 18.11
CA LYS A 5 26.23 -5.55 17.33
C LYS A 5 25.04 -4.95 16.58
N ASN A 6 24.37 -3.96 17.15
CA ASN A 6 23.22 -3.32 16.49
C ASN A 6 23.65 -2.42 15.32
N HIS A 7 24.75 -1.68 15.47
CA HIS A 7 25.33 -0.91 14.36
C HIS A 7 25.78 -1.81 13.22
N LEU A 8 26.42 -2.93 13.53
CA LEU A 8 26.82 -3.91 12.51
C LEU A 8 25.62 -4.47 11.73
N ARG A 9 24.52 -4.81 12.42
CA ARG A 9 23.29 -5.29 11.78
C ARG A 9 22.67 -4.23 10.87
N LEU A 10 22.61 -2.98 11.33
CA LEU A 10 22.12 -1.87 10.51
C LEU A 10 22.98 -1.64 9.28
N LEU A 11 24.29 -1.76 9.42
CA LEU A 11 25.22 -1.60 8.31
C LEU A 11 25.06 -2.73 7.27
N ILE A 12 24.89 -3.98 7.73
CA ILE A 12 24.60 -5.12 6.86
C ILE A 12 23.29 -4.92 6.11
N LEU A 13 22.22 -4.49 6.79
CA LEU A 13 20.92 -4.21 6.16
C LEU A 13 21.01 -3.09 5.13
N LEU A 14 21.72 -2.00 5.45
CA LEU A 14 21.95 -0.91 4.52
C LEU A 14 22.70 -1.38 3.27
N LEU A 15 23.77 -2.17 3.45
CA LEU A 15 24.55 -2.73 2.35
C LEU A 15 23.69 -3.66 1.48
N LEU A 16 22.81 -4.45 2.09
CA LEU A 16 21.90 -5.35 1.39
C LEU A 16 20.88 -4.57 0.56
N VAL A 17 20.33 -3.48 1.09
CA VAL A 17 19.43 -2.57 0.34
C VAL A 17 20.15 -1.92 -0.83
N LEU A 18 21.38 -1.41 -0.63
CA LEU A 18 22.17 -0.83 -1.71
C LEU A 18 22.46 -1.85 -2.82
N LEU A 19 22.79 -3.07 -2.44
CA LEU A 19 23.05 -4.18 -3.38
C LEU A 19 21.79 -4.54 -4.16
N ALA A 20 20.62 -4.56 -3.51
CA ALA A 20 19.33 -4.77 -4.17
C ALA A 20 18.98 -3.63 -5.14
N CYS A 21 19.24 -2.37 -4.77
CA CYS A 21 19.04 -1.21 -5.65
C CYS A 21 19.93 -1.29 -6.91
N VAL A 22 21.22 -1.62 -6.73
CA VAL A 22 22.15 -1.79 -7.85
C VAL A 22 21.69 -2.97 -8.72
N GLY A 23 21.31 -4.11 -8.13
CA GLY A 23 20.77 -5.25 -8.85
C GLY A 23 19.53 -4.90 -9.67
N TYR A 24 18.58 -4.16 -9.09
CA TYR A 24 17.39 -3.70 -9.80
C TYR A 24 17.73 -2.82 -11.00
N MET A 25 18.75 -1.97 -10.89
CA MET A 25 19.15 -1.07 -11.96
C MET A 25 19.96 -1.77 -13.07
N THR A 26 20.66 -2.88 -12.76
CA THR A 26 21.57 -3.53 -13.70
C THR A 26 21.01 -4.81 -14.32
N VAL A 27 20.22 -5.59 -13.57
CA VAL A 27 19.71 -6.90 -14.07
C VAL A 27 18.80 -6.71 -15.27
N GLY A 28 19.12 -7.42 -16.37
CA GLY A 28 18.34 -7.40 -17.63
C GLY A 28 18.43 -6.11 -18.42
N VAL A 29 19.43 -5.28 -18.17
CA VAL A 29 19.71 -4.08 -18.96
C VAL A 29 20.80 -4.41 -19.99
N HIS A 30 20.53 -4.10 -21.27
CA HIS A 30 21.50 -4.27 -22.35
C HIS A 30 22.43 -3.04 -22.39
N PHE A 31 23.65 -3.22 -21.88
CA PHE A 31 24.66 -2.16 -21.82
C PHE A 31 25.26 -1.80 -23.18
N GLU A 32 25.19 -2.71 -24.15
CA GLU A 32 25.76 -2.51 -25.48
C GLU A 32 25.02 -1.48 -26.33
N ASN A 33 23.70 -1.30 -26.07
CA ASN A 33 22.88 -0.36 -26.83
C ASN A 33 22.52 0.86 -25.96
N GLN A 34 23.18 1.99 -26.22
CA GLN A 34 23.02 3.23 -25.47
C GLN A 34 21.55 3.74 -25.44
N LYS A 35 20.77 3.52 -26.52
CA LYS A 35 19.36 3.92 -26.58
C LYS A 35 18.50 3.07 -25.66
N LEU A 36 18.73 1.75 -25.64
CA LEU A 36 18.01 0.82 -24.75
C LEU A 36 18.38 1.04 -23.30
N PHE A 37 19.64 1.34 -23.04
CA PHE A 37 20.12 1.70 -21.70
C PHE A 37 19.40 2.96 -21.17
N ALA A 38 19.42 4.04 -21.96
CA ALA A 38 18.79 5.30 -21.58
C ALA A 38 17.28 5.14 -21.35
N TYR A 39 16.60 4.35 -22.18
CA TYR A 39 15.19 4.03 -22.02
C TYR A 39 14.92 3.24 -20.73
N ALA A 40 15.71 2.21 -20.45
CA ALA A 40 15.61 1.43 -19.23
C ALA A 40 15.80 2.29 -17.98
N MET A 41 16.80 3.17 -17.96
CA MET A 41 17.05 4.08 -16.85
C MET A 41 15.90 5.07 -16.64
N ARG A 42 15.36 5.63 -17.73
CA ARG A 42 14.22 6.55 -17.66
C ARG A 42 12.98 5.93 -17.00
N ILE A 43 12.77 4.62 -17.16
CA ILE A 43 11.63 3.91 -16.55
C ILE A 43 11.96 3.42 -15.14
N ARG A 44 13.17 2.89 -14.91
CA ARG A 44 13.54 2.25 -13.64
C ARG A 44 13.84 3.25 -12.54
N THR A 45 14.47 4.39 -12.87
CA THR A 45 14.83 5.39 -11.86
C THR A 45 13.63 5.92 -11.09
N PRO A 46 12.54 6.41 -11.71
CA PRO A 46 11.39 6.90 -10.96
C PRO A 46 10.70 5.79 -10.16
N LYS A 47 10.68 4.55 -10.67
CA LYS A 47 10.13 3.40 -9.93
C LYS A 47 10.97 3.08 -8.70
N LEU A 48 12.30 3.10 -8.80
CA LEU A 48 13.19 2.88 -7.67
C LEU A 48 12.99 3.95 -6.59
N ILE A 49 12.93 5.22 -7.00
CA ILE A 49 12.69 6.34 -6.08
C ILE A 49 11.33 6.16 -5.37
N ALA A 50 10.29 5.83 -6.13
CA ALA A 50 8.96 5.57 -5.56
C ALA A 50 8.98 4.41 -4.56
N MET A 51 9.66 3.29 -4.86
CA MET A 51 9.83 2.16 -3.95
C MET A 51 10.53 2.56 -2.65
N LEU A 52 11.60 3.36 -2.72
CA LEU A 52 12.33 3.81 -1.53
C LEU A 52 11.49 4.75 -0.65
N ILE A 53 10.78 5.70 -1.27
CA ILE A 53 9.87 6.60 -0.55
C ILE A 53 8.75 5.80 0.11
N THR A 54 8.14 4.87 -0.62
CA THR A 54 7.06 4.03 -0.09
C THR A 54 7.54 3.15 1.05
N ALA A 55 8.70 2.51 0.93
CA ALA A 55 9.29 1.69 1.99
C ALA A 55 9.55 2.52 3.26
N PHE A 56 10.09 3.73 3.11
CA PHE A 56 10.31 4.65 4.22
C PHE A 56 8.99 5.08 4.88
N ALA A 57 7.98 5.43 4.08
CA ALA A 57 6.66 5.85 4.56
C ALA A 57 5.96 4.72 5.33
N ILE A 58 5.95 3.50 4.78
CA ILE A 58 5.33 2.33 5.43
C ILE A 58 6.07 2.00 6.73
N GLY A 59 7.40 2.00 6.72
CA GLY A 59 8.21 1.75 7.92
C GLY A 59 7.95 2.78 9.01
N SER A 60 7.95 4.06 8.68
CA SER A 60 7.66 5.15 9.61
C SER A 60 6.24 5.06 10.18
N ALA A 61 5.24 4.85 9.33
CA ALA A 61 3.85 4.68 9.75
C ALA A 61 3.69 3.47 10.69
N SER A 62 4.37 2.36 10.40
CA SER A 62 4.34 1.16 11.25
C SER A 62 4.94 1.41 12.62
N ILE A 63 6.07 2.13 12.72
CA ILE A 63 6.71 2.47 13.99
C ILE A 63 5.81 3.37 14.83
N VAL A 64 5.22 4.42 14.23
CA VAL A 64 4.28 5.32 14.91
C VAL A 64 3.08 4.54 15.42
N PHE A 65 2.51 3.67 14.59
CA PHE A 65 1.35 2.86 14.93
C PHE A 65 1.66 1.89 16.08
N GLN A 66 2.79 1.19 16.04
CA GLN A 66 3.26 0.31 17.11
C GLN A 66 3.48 1.05 18.43
N SER A 67 3.97 2.29 18.35
CA SER A 67 4.15 3.15 19.52
C SER A 67 2.81 3.54 20.16
N ILE A 68 1.80 3.87 19.35
CA ILE A 68 0.46 4.24 19.83
C ILE A 68 -0.23 3.04 20.51
N ILE A 69 -0.10 1.86 19.93
CA ILE A 69 -0.72 0.63 20.47
C ILE A 69 0.12 0.02 21.60
N ASN A 70 1.35 0.50 21.80
CA ASN A 70 2.33 -0.08 22.72
C ASN A 70 2.58 -1.58 22.48
N ASN A 71 2.61 -1.96 21.18
CA ASN A 71 2.83 -3.34 20.76
C ASN A 71 3.61 -3.37 19.44
N THR A 72 4.73 -4.08 19.41
CA THR A 72 5.65 -4.14 18.28
C THR A 72 5.25 -5.12 17.18
N ILE A 73 4.23 -5.93 17.40
CA ILE A 73 3.76 -6.95 16.45
C ILE A 73 2.72 -6.37 15.49
N VAL A 74 1.93 -5.40 15.97
CA VAL A 74 0.79 -4.85 15.22
C VAL A 74 1.25 -3.82 14.20
N THR A 75 0.84 -4.02 12.95
CA THR A 75 1.05 -3.06 11.85
C THR A 75 -0.30 -2.62 11.28
N PRO A 76 -0.37 -1.46 10.60
CA PRO A 76 -1.61 -1.00 9.96
C PRO A 76 -2.22 -2.01 8.99
N CYS A 77 -1.38 -2.79 8.28
CA CYS A 77 -1.83 -3.83 7.35
C CYS A 77 -2.66 -4.92 8.04
N LEU A 78 -2.31 -5.30 9.29
CA LEU A 78 -3.06 -6.31 10.05
C LEU A 78 -4.47 -5.85 10.46
N LEU A 79 -4.75 -4.57 10.35
CA LEU A 79 -6.09 -4.00 10.57
C LEU A 79 -6.93 -3.93 9.30
N GLY A 80 -6.41 -4.40 8.15
CA GLY A 80 -7.13 -4.37 6.88
C GLY A 80 -7.15 -2.99 6.21
N MET A 81 -6.22 -2.10 6.54
CA MET A 81 -6.15 -0.78 5.91
C MET A 81 -5.87 -0.84 4.41
N ASP A 82 -5.11 -1.81 3.96
CA ASP A 82 -4.84 -2.09 2.55
C ASP A 82 -6.09 -2.57 1.80
N GLN A 83 -6.89 -3.44 2.42
CA GLN A 83 -8.16 -3.89 1.85
C GLN A 83 -9.21 -2.78 1.84
N LEU A 84 -9.23 -1.95 2.88
CA LEU A 84 -10.08 -0.76 2.92
C LEU A 84 -9.74 0.22 1.79
N TYR A 85 -8.45 0.47 1.54
CA TYR A 85 -8.01 1.30 0.41
C TYR A 85 -8.47 0.71 -0.93
N SER A 86 -8.23 -0.59 -1.14
CA SER A 86 -8.62 -1.27 -2.38
C SER A 86 -10.14 -1.23 -2.60
N LEU A 87 -10.93 -1.38 -1.53
CA LEU A 87 -12.39 -1.28 -1.58
C LEU A 87 -12.82 0.14 -1.95
N ILE A 88 -12.27 1.17 -1.30
CA ILE A 88 -12.61 2.58 -1.57
C ILE A 88 -12.26 2.93 -3.02
N HIS A 89 -11.05 2.57 -3.47
CA HIS A 89 -10.62 2.79 -4.85
C HIS A 89 -11.59 2.16 -5.85
N THR A 90 -11.94 0.88 -5.66
CA THR A 90 -12.90 0.18 -6.52
C THR A 90 -14.27 0.84 -6.49
N ALA A 91 -14.75 1.23 -5.30
CA ALA A 91 -16.05 1.89 -5.14
C ALA A 91 -16.10 3.27 -5.81
N VAL A 92 -15.04 4.07 -5.68
CA VAL A 92 -14.92 5.38 -6.35
C VAL A 92 -15.00 5.21 -7.86
N PHE A 93 -14.27 4.25 -8.43
CA PHE A 93 -14.34 3.98 -9.87
C PHE A 93 -15.70 3.42 -10.29
N PHE A 94 -16.32 2.59 -9.46
CA PHE A 94 -17.66 2.04 -9.73
C PHE A 94 -18.70 3.16 -9.82
N VAL A 95 -18.69 4.11 -8.88
CA VAL A 95 -19.65 5.24 -8.82
C VAL A 95 -19.34 6.29 -9.88
N ALA A 96 -18.07 6.61 -10.09
CA ALA A 96 -17.65 7.62 -11.05
C ALA A 96 -17.87 7.20 -12.50
N GLY A 97 -17.73 5.91 -12.79
CA GLY A 97 -17.79 5.35 -14.14
C GLY A 97 -16.51 5.56 -14.96
N SER A 98 -16.36 4.76 -16.02
CA SER A 98 -15.17 4.73 -16.86
C SER A 98 -14.89 6.01 -17.67
N GLY A 99 -15.90 6.86 -17.89
CA GLY A 99 -15.80 8.12 -18.64
C GLY A 99 -15.61 9.36 -17.77
N SER A 100 -15.44 9.20 -16.46
CA SER A 100 -15.36 10.32 -15.53
C SER A 100 -14.00 11.03 -15.57
N PHE A 101 -13.97 12.29 -15.09
CA PHE A 101 -12.74 13.03 -14.89
C PHE A 101 -11.73 12.27 -13.98
N LEU A 102 -12.22 11.50 -13.02
CA LEU A 102 -11.40 10.67 -12.12
C LEU A 102 -10.74 9.49 -12.86
N ALA A 103 -11.43 8.89 -13.84
CA ALA A 103 -10.84 7.82 -14.65
C ALA A 103 -9.70 8.31 -15.55
N VAL A 104 -9.77 9.57 -16.00
CA VAL A 104 -8.74 10.18 -16.87
C VAL A 104 -7.58 10.75 -16.06
N ASN A 105 -7.82 11.29 -14.88
CA ASN A 105 -6.80 11.96 -14.06
C ASN A 105 -6.42 11.13 -12.83
N ALA A 106 -5.36 10.31 -12.95
CA ALA A 106 -4.87 9.45 -11.87
C ALA A 106 -4.52 10.22 -10.57
N ASN A 107 -4.00 11.44 -10.68
CA ASN A 107 -3.68 12.27 -9.52
C ASN A 107 -4.93 12.75 -8.77
N ALA A 108 -5.99 13.11 -9.51
CA ALA A 108 -7.27 13.50 -8.91
C ALA A 108 -7.95 12.30 -8.25
N ALA A 109 -7.95 11.14 -8.89
CA ALA A 109 -8.46 9.89 -8.33
C ALA A 109 -7.72 9.55 -7.03
N PHE A 110 -6.40 9.59 -7.03
CA PHE A 110 -5.59 9.34 -5.83
C PHE A 110 -5.90 10.32 -4.69
N ALA A 111 -6.06 11.61 -4.98
CA ALA A 111 -6.39 12.61 -3.97
C ALA A 111 -7.78 12.36 -3.33
N VAL A 112 -8.76 11.97 -4.14
CA VAL A 112 -10.11 11.61 -3.68
C VAL A 112 -10.07 10.34 -2.83
N ASP A 113 -9.38 9.29 -3.30
CA ASP A 113 -9.20 8.04 -2.56
C ASP A 113 -8.55 8.29 -1.19
N LEU A 114 -7.50 9.11 -1.15
CA LEU A 114 -6.78 9.45 0.07
C LEU A 114 -7.68 10.21 1.06
N ALA A 115 -8.47 11.17 0.58
CA ALA A 115 -9.39 11.94 1.42
C ALA A 115 -10.50 11.06 2.01
N ILE A 116 -11.13 10.23 1.17
CA ILE A 116 -12.20 9.30 1.60
C ILE A 116 -11.61 8.26 2.57
N MET A 117 -10.46 7.67 2.22
CA MET A 117 -9.79 6.70 3.09
C MET A 117 -9.45 7.30 4.45
N GLY A 118 -8.89 8.51 4.48
CA GLY A 118 -8.55 9.20 5.72
C GLY A 118 -9.76 9.41 6.63
N ALA A 119 -10.88 9.85 6.06
CA ALA A 119 -12.13 10.05 6.78
C ALA A 119 -12.70 8.71 7.31
N VAL A 120 -12.86 7.72 6.43
CA VAL A 120 -13.45 6.42 6.77
C VAL A 120 -12.57 5.66 7.76
N ALA A 121 -11.27 5.59 7.52
CA ALA A 121 -10.33 4.95 8.43
C ALA A 121 -10.34 5.60 9.82
N THR A 122 -10.35 6.93 9.89
CA THR A 122 -10.40 7.65 11.17
C THR A 122 -11.65 7.29 11.96
N VAL A 123 -12.82 7.25 11.31
CA VAL A 123 -14.08 6.89 11.98
C VAL A 123 -14.07 5.44 12.44
N ILE A 124 -13.74 4.50 11.55
CA ILE A 124 -13.78 3.07 11.87
C ILE A 124 -12.77 2.74 12.98
N TYR A 125 -11.52 3.15 12.83
CA TYR A 125 -10.48 2.77 13.79
C TYR A 125 -10.57 3.53 15.10
N SER A 126 -11.04 4.79 15.11
CA SER A 126 -11.34 5.50 16.37
C SER A 126 -12.42 4.81 17.16
N TYR A 127 -13.49 4.37 16.49
CA TYR A 127 -14.56 3.59 17.12
C TYR A 127 -14.04 2.24 17.65
N LEU A 128 -13.26 1.53 16.83
CA LEU A 128 -12.69 0.25 17.18
C LEU A 128 -11.80 0.34 18.44
N PHE A 129 -10.86 1.28 18.47
CA PHE A 129 -9.95 1.45 19.61
C PHE A 129 -10.69 1.83 20.88
N ARG A 130 -11.70 2.69 20.80
CA ARG A 130 -12.54 3.05 21.95
C ARG A 130 -13.31 1.83 22.49
N LYS A 131 -13.91 1.04 21.59
CA LYS A 131 -14.75 -0.10 21.97
C LYS A 131 -13.95 -1.26 22.57
N THR A 132 -12.71 -1.45 22.14
CA THR A 132 -11.83 -2.54 22.61
C THR A 132 -11.00 -2.15 23.81
N ASN A 133 -11.17 -0.95 24.38
CA ASN A 133 -10.33 -0.42 25.47
C ASN A 133 -8.83 -0.57 25.17
N HIS A 134 -8.43 -0.39 23.91
CA HIS A 134 -7.05 -0.56 23.43
C HIS A 134 -6.47 -1.97 23.63
N ASN A 135 -7.32 -2.98 23.82
CA ASN A 135 -6.84 -4.36 23.96
C ASN A 135 -6.40 -4.88 22.58
N VAL A 136 -5.10 -5.11 22.46
CA VAL A 136 -4.43 -5.47 21.21
C VAL A 136 -4.98 -6.74 20.58
N LEU A 137 -5.32 -7.76 21.39
CA LEU A 137 -5.84 -9.03 20.88
C LEU A 137 -7.20 -8.84 20.20
N TYR A 138 -8.10 -8.06 20.83
CA TYR A 138 -9.40 -7.76 20.21
C TYR A 138 -9.26 -6.89 18.96
N VAL A 139 -8.34 -5.94 18.97
CA VAL A 139 -8.06 -5.09 17.81
C VAL A 139 -7.58 -5.93 16.62
N LEU A 140 -6.66 -6.87 16.85
CA LEU A 140 -6.17 -7.79 15.82
C LEU A 140 -7.27 -8.72 15.31
N LEU A 141 -8.06 -9.31 16.22
CA LEU A 141 -9.16 -10.21 15.83
C LEU A 141 -10.18 -9.49 14.96
N ILE A 142 -10.61 -8.30 15.36
CA ILE A 142 -11.56 -7.51 14.57
C ILE A 142 -10.91 -7.04 13.27
N GLY A 143 -9.63 -6.68 13.28
CA GLY A 143 -8.87 -6.30 12.09
C GLY A 143 -8.87 -7.40 11.03
N THR A 144 -8.62 -8.65 11.40
CA THR A 144 -8.67 -9.79 10.47
C THR A 144 -10.07 -10.04 9.90
N VAL A 145 -11.12 -9.87 10.71
CA VAL A 145 -12.51 -9.96 10.25
C VAL A 145 -12.84 -8.83 9.27
N LEU A 146 -12.44 -7.59 9.58
CA LEU A 146 -12.62 -6.44 8.69
C LEU A 146 -11.88 -6.63 7.37
N THR A 147 -10.65 -7.16 7.39
CA THR A 147 -9.88 -7.49 6.19
C THR A 147 -10.66 -8.41 5.26
N SER A 148 -11.19 -9.50 5.81
CA SER A 148 -12.00 -10.48 5.04
C SER A 148 -13.30 -9.87 4.52
N PHE A 149 -13.96 -9.05 5.33
CA PHE A 149 -15.18 -8.35 4.97
C PHE A 149 -14.97 -7.37 3.81
N PHE A 150 -13.96 -6.50 3.92
CA PHE A 150 -13.62 -5.54 2.86
C PHE A 150 -13.21 -6.24 1.56
N SER A 151 -12.42 -7.31 1.66
CA SER A 151 -12.01 -8.11 0.51
C SER A 151 -13.20 -8.76 -0.20
N SER A 152 -14.17 -9.27 0.54
CA SER A 152 -15.38 -9.89 -0.03
C SER A 152 -16.24 -8.87 -0.78
N ILE A 153 -16.43 -7.67 -0.22
CA ILE A 153 -17.17 -6.58 -0.88
C ILE A 153 -16.42 -6.13 -2.13
N GLN A 154 -15.11 -5.90 -2.03
CA GLN A 154 -14.29 -5.47 -3.15
C GLN A 154 -14.34 -6.47 -4.32
N THR A 155 -14.24 -7.77 -4.02
CA THR A 155 -14.35 -8.82 -5.04
C THR A 155 -15.72 -8.81 -5.74
N THR A 156 -16.78 -8.64 -4.98
CA THR A 156 -18.15 -8.54 -5.53
C THR A 156 -18.30 -7.34 -6.45
N LEU A 157 -17.80 -6.15 -6.03
CA LEU A 157 -17.83 -4.95 -6.85
C LEU A 157 -17.00 -5.12 -8.14
N THR A 158 -15.82 -5.73 -8.05
CA THR A 158 -14.94 -5.96 -9.20
C THR A 158 -15.61 -6.90 -10.22
N LEU A 159 -16.24 -7.98 -9.75
CA LEU A 159 -16.98 -8.89 -10.62
C LEU A 159 -18.17 -8.20 -11.27
N SER A 160 -18.90 -7.35 -10.55
CA SER A 160 -19.98 -6.53 -11.11
C SER A 160 -19.49 -5.59 -12.20
N LEU A 161 -18.33 -4.95 -12.02
CA LEU A 161 -17.70 -4.08 -13.02
C LEU A 161 -17.35 -4.85 -14.30
N ILE A 162 -16.80 -6.06 -14.17
CA ILE A 162 -16.46 -6.91 -15.31
C ILE A 162 -17.72 -7.27 -16.09
N HIS A 163 -18.81 -7.68 -15.43
CA HIS A 163 -20.08 -8.00 -16.09
C HIS A 163 -20.74 -6.80 -16.78
N ILE A 164 -20.58 -5.59 -16.25
CA ILE A 164 -21.12 -4.37 -16.87
C ILE A 164 -20.27 -3.94 -18.06
N SER A 165 -18.96 -4.20 -18.04
CA SER A 165 -18.03 -3.80 -19.11
C SER A 165 -17.93 -4.79 -20.25
N GLU A 166 -18.38 -6.05 -20.08
CA GLU A 166 -18.52 -7.01 -21.18
C GLU A 166 -19.89 -6.82 -21.84
N PRO A 167 -19.97 -6.15 -23.02
CA PRO A 167 -21.20 -6.21 -23.79
C PRO A 167 -21.39 -7.65 -24.25
N THR A 168 -22.53 -8.24 -23.87
CA THR A 168 -22.99 -9.55 -24.36
C THR A 168 -22.79 -9.63 -25.88
N ARG A 169 -21.74 -10.33 -26.31
CA ARG A 169 -21.64 -10.78 -27.71
C ARG A 169 -22.69 -11.87 -27.88
N HIS A 170 -23.84 -11.47 -28.38
CA HIS A 170 -24.79 -12.35 -29.08
C HIS A 170 -24.56 -12.22 -30.57
#